data_5e438d489a0ce951a0f207df9f284ffe
#
_entry.id   5e438d489a0ce951a0f207df9f284ffe
#
_cell.length_a   1.000
_cell.length_b   1.000
_cell.length_c   1.000
_cell.angle_alpha   90.00
_cell.angle_beta   90.00
_cell.angle_gamma   90.00
#
_symmetry.space_group_name_H-M   'P 1'
#
loop_
_entity.id
_entity.type
_entity.pdbx_description
1 polymer ?
#
loop_
_entity_poly.entity_id
_entity_poly.type
_entity_poly.pdbx_seq_one_letter_code
_entity_poly.pdbx_strand_id
1 'polypeptide(L)'
;PFVLLAASSAKTVGHPLADKMLADITEVLETRFWEEKHGAIAEEFNRDWSPIDNYRGQNSNMHLTEALMAAYEATGDSHYLTKAERIADLVIRRRAGELDFRVPEHFDENWTLDKEYRGNEMFRPSGSTPGHWLEWARLILQLWVLGERRHDWMPVAAKSLFVQSMALGWDREKGGFFYTLDWHDNPDKTAKLW
;
A
#
# COMPACT_ATOMS: atom_id res chain seq x y z
N PRO A 1 6.28 -6.25 -5.29
CA PRO A 1 5.67 -5.11 -6.02
C PRO A 1 6.53 -4.62 -7.18
N PHE A 2 7.76 -4.18 -6.92
CA PHE A 2 8.61 -3.47 -7.90
C PHE A 2 9.01 -4.29 -9.14
N VAL A 3 9.12 -5.61 -9.04
CA VAL A 3 9.34 -6.47 -10.23
C VAL A 3 8.12 -6.44 -11.15
N LEU A 4 6.90 -6.48 -10.59
CA LEU A 4 5.67 -6.35 -11.37
C LEU A 4 5.58 -4.97 -12.05
N LEU A 5 5.90 -3.89 -11.31
CA LEU A 5 5.92 -2.52 -11.85
C LEU A 5 6.93 -2.38 -13.00
N ALA A 6 8.14 -2.92 -12.83
CA ALA A 6 9.17 -2.92 -13.88
C ALA A 6 8.76 -3.73 -15.11
N ALA A 7 8.15 -4.92 -14.92
CA ALA A 7 7.66 -5.75 -16.00
C ALA A 7 6.52 -5.07 -16.78
N SER A 8 5.61 -4.38 -16.07
CA SER A 8 4.53 -3.57 -16.66
C SER A 8 5.07 -2.42 -17.50
N SER A 9 6.06 -1.68 -16.97
CA SER A 9 6.73 -0.62 -17.71
C SER A 9 7.45 -1.14 -18.95
N ALA A 10 8.12 -2.28 -18.84
CA ALA A 10 8.76 -2.95 -19.98
C ALA A 10 7.74 -3.38 -21.05
N LYS A 11 6.55 -3.83 -20.64
CA LYS A 11 5.44 -4.17 -21.54
C LYS A 11 4.95 -2.97 -22.33
N THR A 12 4.79 -1.83 -21.66
CA THR A 12 4.32 -0.60 -22.30
C THR A 12 5.24 -0.13 -23.43
N VAL A 13 6.56 -0.37 -23.32
CA VAL A 13 7.54 -0.02 -24.36
C VAL A 13 7.86 -1.18 -25.32
N GLY A 14 7.15 -2.30 -25.26
CA GLY A 14 7.29 -3.44 -26.16
C GLY A 14 8.58 -4.24 -25.96
N HIS A 15 9.13 -4.30 -24.73
CA HIS A 15 10.34 -5.08 -24.48
C HIS A 15 10.08 -6.59 -24.68
N PRO A 16 10.93 -7.33 -25.40
CA PRO A 16 10.65 -8.71 -25.84
C PRO A 16 10.50 -9.72 -24.69
N LEU A 17 11.03 -9.45 -23.50
CA LEU A 17 10.90 -10.31 -22.32
C LEU A 17 9.75 -9.91 -21.39
N ALA A 18 9.02 -8.82 -21.68
CA ALA A 18 8.02 -8.28 -20.77
C ALA A 18 6.90 -9.26 -20.46
N ASP A 19 6.37 -9.96 -21.48
CA ASP A 19 5.28 -10.93 -21.28
C ASP A 19 5.70 -12.09 -20.39
N LYS A 20 6.92 -12.59 -20.59
CA LYS A 20 7.46 -13.65 -19.73
C LYS A 20 7.65 -13.15 -18.29
N MET A 21 8.22 -11.96 -18.11
CA MET A 21 8.42 -11.36 -16.77
C MET A 21 7.09 -11.13 -16.05
N LEU A 22 6.06 -10.64 -16.75
CA LEU A 22 4.72 -10.47 -16.21
C LEU A 22 4.12 -11.80 -15.76
N ALA A 23 4.20 -12.84 -16.60
CA ALA A 23 3.68 -14.15 -16.25
C ALA A 23 4.41 -14.75 -15.03
N ASP A 24 5.74 -14.74 -15.03
CA ASP A 24 6.56 -15.29 -13.95
C ASP A 24 6.27 -14.59 -12.61
N ILE A 25 6.23 -13.24 -12.58
CA ILE A 25 5.99 -12.51 -11.32
C ILE A 25 4.55 -12.62 -10.85
N THR A 26 3.58 -12.68 -11.78
CA THR A 26 2.17 -12.87 -11.43
C THR A 26 1.98 -14.25 -10.78
N GLU A 27 2.56 -15.31 -11.35
CA GLU A 27 2.53 -16.66 -10.76
C GLU A 27 3.11 -16.66 -9.34
N VAL A 28 4.27 -16.02 -9.12
CA VAL A 28 4.89 -15.93 -7.79
C VAL A 28 4.00 -15.16 -6.81
N LEU A 29 3.44 -14.02 -7.22
CA LEU A 29 2.53 -13.25 -6.37
C LEU A 29 1.31 -14.06 -5.97
N GLU A 30 0.69 -14.76 -6.90
CA GLU A 30 -0.54 -15.52 -6.67
C GLU A 30 -0.32 -16.80 -5.85
N THR A 31 0.77 -17.50 -6.11
CA THR A 31 1.00 -18.81 -5.47
C THR A 31 1.74 -18.71 -4.14
N ARG A 32 2.45 -17.61 -3.87
CA ARG A 32 3.30 -17.47 -2.69
C ARG A 32 2.89 -16.35 -1.75
N PHE A 33 2.48 -15.20 -2.29
CA PHE A 33 2.23 -14.00 -1.47
C PHE A 33 0.75 -13.71 -1.25
N TRP A 34 -0.11 -13.97 -2.23
CA TRP A 34 -1.51 -13.61 -2.15
C TRP A 34 -2.30 -14.45 -1.15
N GLU A 35 -2.95 -13.76 -0.21
CA GLU A 35 -3.83 -14.36 0.79
C GLU A 35 -5.29 -14.12 0.40
N GLU A 36 -5.91 -15.10 -0.27
CA GLU A 36 -7.27 -14.96 -0.79
C GLU A 36 -8.31 -14.58 0.28
N LYS A 37 -8.14 -15.11 1.49
CA LYS A 37 -9.00 -14.81 2.65
C LYS A 37 -9.03 -13.31 2.98
N HIS A 38 -7.91 -12.62 2.83
CA HIS A 38 -7.75 -11.22 3.21
C HIS A 38 -7.84 -10.27 2.02
N GLY A 39 -7.48 -10.74 0.83
CA GLY A 39 -7.40 -9.91 -0.38
C GLY A 39 -6.18 -8.98 -0.36
N ALA A 40 -5.08 -9.47 0.17
CA ALA A 40 -3.81 -8.77 0.34
C ALA A 40 -2.64 -9.75 0.28
N ILE A 41 -1.40 -9.29 0.38
CA ILE A 41 -0.22 -10.15 0.37
C ILE A 41 0.43 -10.28 1.75
N ALA A 42 1.05 -11.47 1.97
CA ALA A 42 2.04 -11.68 2.99
C ALA A 42 3.31 -10.86 2.70
N GLU A 43 4.13 -10.61 3.74
CA GLU A 43 5.24 -9.66 3.64
C GLU A 43 6.48 -10.28 3.00
N GLU A 44 7.02 -11.32 3.59
CA GLU A 44 8.29 -11.89 3.18
C GLU A 44 8.43 -13.38 3.50
N PHE A 45 9.28 -14.05 2.74
CA PHE A 45 9.56 -15.47 2.88
C PHE A 45 11.06 -15.73 2.83
N ASN A 46 11.50 -16.82 3.44
CA ASN A 46 12.81 -17.37 3.24
C ASN A 46 12.99 -17.84 1.79
N ARG A 47 14.23 -18.10 1.38
CA ARG A 47 14.55 -18.56 0.01
C ARG A 47 13.90 -19.90 -0.35
N ASP A 48 13.58 -20.73 0.64
CA ASP A 48 12.88 -22.00 0.48
C ASP A 48 11.34 -21.88 0.56
N TRP A 49 10.84 -20.66 0.57
CA TRP A 49 9.43 -20.29 0.71
C TRP A 49 8.81 -20.61 2.08
N SER A 50 9.60 -20.92 3.09
CA SER A 50 9.09 -20.93 4.46
C SER A 50 8.80 -19.50 4.94
N PRO A 51 7.71 -19.26 5.71
CA PRO A 51 7.43 -17.92 6.25
C PRO A 51 8.55 -17.48 7.20
N ILE A 52 8.87 -16.20 7.21
CA ILE A 52 9.84 -15.59 8.13
C ILE A 52 9.17 -15.28 9.46
N ASP A 53 8.02 -14.64 9.41
CA ASP A 53 7.23 -14.24 10.56
C ASP A 53 5.73 -14.14 10.20
N ASN A 54 4.92 -13.69 11.15
CA ASN A 54 3.49 -13.47 11.00
C ASN A 54 3.15 -12.00 10.71
N TYR A 55 4.13 -11.17 10.44
CA TYR A 55 3.94 -9.76 10.17
C TYR A 55 3.24 -9.51 8.83
N ARG A 56 2.36 -8.50 8.81
CA ARG A 56 1.75 -7.94 7.60
C ARG A 56 1.92 -6.42 7.62
N GLY A 57 2.39 -5.88 6.51
CA GLY A 57 2.64 -4.45 6.34
C GLY A 57 1.71 -3.82 5.31
N GLN A 58 1.21 -2.61 5.61
CA GLN A 58 0.47 -1.87 4.60
C GLN A 58 1.39 -1.35 3.48
N ASN A 59 2.67 -1.06 3.77
CA ASN A 59 3.60 -0.46 2.81
C ASN A 59 3.82 -1.35 1.57
N SER A 60 4.08 -2.64 1.76
CA SER A 60 4.24 -3.58 0.65
C SER A 60 2.94 -3.73 -0.16
N ASN A 61 1.79 -3.70 0.50
CA ASN A 61 0.47 -3.76 -0.13
C ASN A 61 0.12 -2.46 -0.88
N MET A 62 0.54 -1.30 -0.38
CA MET A 62 0.43 -0.01 -1.06
C MET A 62 1.20 -0.02 -2.39
N HIS A 63 2.47 -0.40 -2.37
CA HIS A 63 3.28 -0.52 -3.59
C HIS A 63 2.79 -1.63 -4.52
N LEU A 64 2.21 -2.71 -3.99
CA LEU A 64 1.57 -3.70 -4.85
C LEU A 64 0.32 -3.14 -5.53
N THR A 65 -0.47 -2.33 -4.84
CA THR A 65 -1.63 -1.65 -5.45
C THR A 65 -1.20 -0.80 -6.66
N GLU A 66 -0.11 -0.04 -6.53
CA GLU A 66 0.47 0.73 -7.63
C GLU A 66 0.92 -0.17 -8.78
N ALA A 67 1.65 -1.24 -8.48
CA ALA A 67 2.13 -2.19 -9.48
C ALA A 67 1.01 -2.94 -10.20
N LEU A 68 -0.07 -3.29 -9.49
CA LEU A 68 -1.26 -3.92 -10.07
C LEU A 68 -2.01 -2.98 -11.02
N MET A 69 -2.14 -1.70 -10.67
CA MET A 69 -2.70 -0.70 -11.57
C MET A 69 -1.87 -0.57 -12.84
N ALA A 70 -0.55 -0.48 -12.72
CA ALA A 70 0.35 -0.42 -13.87
C ALA A 70 0.27 -1.70 -14.75
N ALA A 71 0.10 -2.88 -14.14
CA ALA A 71 -0.10 -4.12 -14.87
C ALA A 71 -1.44 -4.14 -15.62
N TYR A 72 -2.50 -3.63 -15.01
CA TYR A 72 -3.79 -3.44 -15.67
C TYR A 72 -3.68 -2.48 -16.88
N GLU A 73 -3.04 -1.32 -16.70
CA GLU A 73 -2.84 -0.35 -17.79
C GLU A 73 -2.01 -0.94 -18.95
N ALA A 74 -1.02 -1.78 -18.65
CA ALA A 74 -0.15 -2.38 -19.66
C ALA A 74 -0.77 -3.58 -20.39
N THR A 75 -1.74 -4.28 -19.78
CA THR A 75 -2.28 -5.56 -20.30
C THR A 75 -3.77 -5.50 -20.63
N GLY A 76 -4.54 -4.64 -19.98
CA GLY A 76 -6.00 -4.64 -20.00
C GLY A 76 -6.64 -5.77 -19.19
N ASP A 77 -5.86 -6.56 -18.45
CA ASP A 77 -6.38 -7.67 -17.65
C ASP A 77 -6.99 -7.16 -16.33
N SER A 78 -8.32 -7.23 -16.24
CA SER A 78 -9.09 -6.76 -15.08
C SER A 78 -8.80 -7.52 -13.77
N HIS A 79 -8.13 -8.67 -13.84
CA HIS A 79 -7.71 -9.43 -12.67
C HIS A 79 -6.77 -8.62 -11.77
N TYR A 80 -5.83 -7.87 -12.37
CA TYR A 80 -4.95 -6.97 -11.64
C TYR A 80 -5.72 -5.85 -10.93
N LEU A 81 -6.67 -5.23 -11.63
CA LEU A 81 -7.49 -4.16 -11.06
C LEU A 81 -8.32 -4.66 -9.88
N THR A 82 -8.94 -5.84 -10.00
CA THR A 82 -9.71 -6.47 -8.93
C THR A 82 -8.86 -6.71 -7.68
N LYS A 83 -7.61 -7.16 -7.83
CA LYS A 83 -6.70 -7.33 -6.69
C LYS A 83 -6.34 -5.99 -6.05
N ALA A 84 -6.07 -4.95 -6.83
CA ALA A 84 -5.81 -3.60 -6.32
C ALA A 84 -7.00 -3.05 -5.52
N GLU A 85 -8.23 -3.23 -6.01
CA GLU A 85 -9.47 -2.83 -5.31
C GLU A 85 -9.63 -3.56 -3.98
N ARG A 86 -9.29 -4.85 -3.91
CA ARG A 86 -9.36 -5.64 -2.67
C ARG A 86 -8.37 -5.17 -1.62
N ILE A 87 -7.13 -4.85 -2.01
CA ILE A 87 -6.13 -4.29 -1.10
C ILE A 87 -6.60 -2.93 -0.58
N ALA A 88 -7.07 -2.05 -1.47
CA ALA A 88 -7.58 -0.73 -1.08
C ALA A 88 -8.80 -0.82 -0.14
N ASP A 89 -9.71 -1.77 -0.36
CA ASP A 89 -10.83 -2.03 0.54
C ASP A 89 -10.36 -2.46 1.93
N LEU A 90 -9.38 -3.37 2.01
CA LEU A 90 -8.83 -3.83 3.28
C LEU A 90 -8.13 -2.69 4.02
N VAL A 91 -7.14 -2.06 3.38
CA VAL A 91 -6.23 -1.13 4.07
C VAL A 91 -6.91 0.22 4.31
N ILE A 92 -7.61 0.76 3.31
CA ILE A 92 -8.15 2.11 3.41
C ILE A 92 -9.57 2.13 3.91
N ARG A 93 -10.48 1.39 3.25
CA ARG A 93 -11.89 1.48 3.61
C ARG A 93 -12.17 0.91 5.00
N ARG A 94 -11.59 -0.26 5.30
CA ARG A 94 -11.81 -0.94 6.59
C ARG A 94 -10.84 -0.45 7.65
N ARG A 95 -9.51 -0.66 7.49
CA ARG A 95 -8.55 -0.41 8.56
C ARG A 95 -8.30 1.07 8.83
N ALA A 96 -8.06 1.88 7.80
CA ALA A 96 -7.92 3.32 8.00
C ALA A 96 -9.27 3.98 8.35
N GLY A 97 -10.39 3.50 7.78
CA GLY A 97 -11.73 4.00 8.10
C GLY A 97 -12.13 3.81 9.56
N GLU A 98 -11.66 2.75 10.24
CA GLU A 98 -11.83 2.54 11.68
C GLU A 98 -11.03 3.54 12.57
N LEU A 99 -10.10 4.29 11.96
CA LEU A 99 -9.15 5.19 12.63
C LEU A 99 -9.22 6.62 12.07
N ASP A 100 -10.38 7.07 11.65
CA ASP A 100 -10.59 8.40 11.04
C ASP A 100 -9.63 8.69 9.89
N PHE A 101 -9.38 7.67 9.05
CA PHE A 101 -8.44 7.69 7.92
C PHE A 101 -6.98 7.93 8.29
N ARG A 102 -6.58 7.58 9.48
CA ARG A 102 -5.18 7.37 9.82
C ARG A 102 -4.77 5.98 9.34
N VAL A 103 -3.83 5.90 8.40
CA VAL A 103 -3.40 4.60 7.86
C VAL A 103 -2.50 3.88 8.85
N PRO A 104 -2.91 2.74 9.39
CA PRO A 104 -2.06 1.93 10.26
C PRO A 104 -1.01 1.16 9.43
N GLU A 105 0.22 1.06 9.95
CA GLU A 105 1.36 0.50 9.21
C GLU A 105 1.51 -1.01 9.40
N HIS A 106 1.23 -1.54 10.61
CA HIS A 106 1.66 -2.85 11.07
C HIS A 106 0.50 -3.70 11.55
N PHE A 107 0.50 -4.97 11.12
CA PHE A 107 -0.56 -5.93 11.44
C PHE A 107 0.03 -7.32 11.69
N ASP A 108 -0.76 -8.18 12.34
CA ASP A 108 -0.54 -9.62 12.41
C ASP A 108 -1.07 -10.36 11.16
N GLU A 109 -0.92 -11.68 11.12
CA GLU A 109 -1.38 -12.53 10.01
C GLU A 109 -2.89 -12.54 9.79
N ASN A 110 -3.67 -12.02 10.73
CA ASN A 110 -5.12 -11.83 10.61
C ASN A 110 -5.51 -10.40 10.24
N TRP A 111 -4.53 -9.58 9.91
CA TRP A 111 -4.71 -8.14 9.65
C TRP A 111 -5.30 -7.40 10.85
N THR A 112 -5.00 -7.86 12.07
CA THR A 112 -5.27 -7.14 13.32
C THR A 112 -4.17 -6.12 13.52
N LEU A 113 -4.55 -4.87 13.83
CA LEU A 113 -3.60 -3.78 14.06
C LEU A 113 -2.68 -4.08 15.25
N ASP A 114 -1.37 -4.00 15.02
CA ASP A 114 -0.33 -4.07 16.04
C ASP A 114 0.22 -2.66 16.36
N LYS A 115 -0.35 -2.01 17.36
CA LYS A 115 0.09 -0.68 17.83
C LYS A 115 1.43 -0.71 18.55
N GLU A 116 1.81 -1.85 19.06
CA GLU A 116 3.04 -2.03 19.84
C GLU A 116 4.23 -2.49 18.99
N TYR A 117 4.01 -2.66 17.68
CA TYR A 117 5.07 -3.09 16.78
C TYR A 117 6.32 -2.22 16.88
N ARG A 118 7.47 -2.88 16.99
CA ARG A 118 8.80 -2.27 17.04
C ARG A 118 9.71 -3.04 16.09
N GLY A 119 9.83 -2.56 14.88
CA GLY A 119 10.65 -3.16 13.84
C GLY A 119 11.88 -2.31 13.52
N ASN A 120 12.26 -2.33 12.25
CA ASN A 120 13.36 -1.51 11.74
C ASN A 120 12.96 -0.04 11.75
N GLU A 121 13.72 0.79 12.45
CA GLU A 121 13.47 2.21 12.63
C GLU A 121 13.43 3.04 11.34
N MET A 122 14.04 2.55 10.28
CA MET A 122 14.07 3.23 8.97
C MET A 122 12.95 2.74 8.03
N PHE A 123 12.72 1.43 7.97
CA PHE A 123 11.82 0.85 6.97
C PHE A 123 10.47 0.41 7.52
N ARG A 124 10.40 0.17 8.82
CA ARG A 124 9.17 -0.21 9.54
C ARG A 124 9.08 0.56 10.86
N PRO A 125 9.07 1.92 10.81
CA PRO A 125 9.02 2.72 12.02
C PRO A 125 7.70 2.53 12.75
N SER A 126 7.71 2.65 14.08
CA SER A 126 6.49 2.65 14.87
C SER A 126 5.56 3.81 14.54
N GLY A 127 4.29 3.68 14.87
CA GLY A 127 3.29 4.72 14.67
C GLY A 127 2.63 4.68 13.29
N SER A 128 2.35 5.84 12.74
CA SER A 128 1.73 6.00 11.43
C SER A 128 2.44 7.09 10.62
N THR A 129 2.49 6.92 9.32
CA THR A 129 3.35 7.72 8.42
C THR A 129 2.51 8.64 7.53
N PRO A 130 2.46 9.97 7.80
CA PRO A 130 1.66 10.91 7.01
C PRO A 130 1.95 10.91 5.51
N GLY A 131 3.19 10.62 5.09
CA GLY A 131 3.56 10.46 3.70
C GLY A 131 2.81 9.31 3.02
N HIS A 132 2.66 8.17 3.67
CA HIS A 132 1.87 7.05 3.15
C HIS A 132 0.39 7.40 3.01
N TRP A 133 -0.16 8.28 3.88
CA TRP A 133 -1.55 8.73 3.73
C TRP A 133 -1.75 9.51 2.43
N LEU A 134 -0.76 10.36 2.07
CA LEU A 134 -0.76 11.12 0.80
C LEU A 134 -0.58 10.19 -0.41
N GLU A 135 0.30 9.19 -0.32
CA GLU A 135 0.45 8.18 -1.37
C GLU A 135 -0.85 7.41 -1.59
N TRP A 136 -1.47 6.92 -0.52
CA TRP A 136 -2.77 6.27 -0.61
C TRP A 136 -3.86 7.19 -1.18
N ALA A 137 -3.88 8.48 -0.79
CA ALA A 137 -4.85 9.43 -1.36
C ALA A 137 -4.71 9.51 -2.88
N ARG A 138 -3.47 9.54 -3.40
CA ARG A 138 -3.19 9.50 -4.85
C ARG A 138 -3.62 8.17 -5.46
N LEU A 139 -3.18 7.05 -4.88
CA LEU A 139 -3.41 5.71 -5.44
C LEU A 139 -4.88 5.35 -5.54
N ILE A 140 -5.70 5.65 -4.50
CA ILE A 140 -7.14 5.35 -4.57
C ILE A 140 -7.91 6.25 -5.54
N LEU A 141 -7.46 7.48 -5.80
CA LEU A 141 -8.02 8.31 -6.87
C LEU A 141 -7.70 7.74 -8.25
N GLN A 142 -6.46 7.29 -8.46
CA GLN A 142 -6.07 6.62 -9.70
C GLN A 142 -6.86 5.33 -9.89
N LEU A 143 -6.95 4.50 -8.84
CA LEU A 143 -7.72 3.26 -8.84
C LEU A 143 -9.21 3.51 -9.14
N TRP A 144 -9.78 4.56 -8.56
CA TRP A 144 -11.16 4.97 -8.83
C TRP A 144 -11.40 5.31 -10.30
N VAL A 145 -10.47 6.03 -10.92
CA VAL A 145 -10.56 6.38 -12.35
C VAL A 145 -10.43 5.13 -13.21
N LEU A 146 -9.44 4.27 -12.96
CA LEU A 146 -9.22 3.01 -13.69
C LEU A 146 -10.39 2.04 -13.52
N GLY A 147 -11.02 2.03 -12.33
CA GLY A 147 -12.21 1.25 -12.01
C GLY A 147 -13.52 1.87 -12.51
N GLU A 148 -13.48 2.78 -13.50
CA GLU A 148 -14.67 3.41 -14.09
C GLU A 148 -15.55 4.16 -13.06
N ARG A 149 -14.94 4.62 -11.97
CA ARG A 149 -15.58 5.38 -10.88
C ARG A 149 -16.68 4.61 -10.13
N ARG A 150 -16.61 3.28 -10.10
CA ARG A 150 -17.63 2.41 -9.49
C ARG A 150 -17.75 2.55 -7.97
N HIS A 151 -16.69 3.00 -7.29
CA HIS A 151 -16.62 3.01 -5.83
C HIS A 151 -16.65 4.43 -5.27
N ASP A 152 -17.83 4.93 -4.93
CA ASP A 152 -18.03 6.30 -4.41
C ASP A 152 -17.30 6.60 -3.10
N TRP A 153 -16.92 5.57 -2.33
CA TRP A 153 -16.14 5.75 -1.11
C TRP A 153 -14.71 6.21 -1.37
N MET A 154 -14.12 5.88 -2.53
CA MET A 154 -12.71 6.17 -2.82
C MET A 154 -12.38 7.66 -2.83
N PRO A 155 -13.11 8.54 -3.56
CA PRO A 155 -12.81 9.98 -3.52
C PRO A 155 -13.05 10.60 -2.14
N VAL A 156 -14.00 10.07 -1.37
CA VAL A 156 -14.26 10.52 0.01
C VAL A 156 -13.07 10.16 0.90
N ALA A 157 -12.60 8.91 0.82
CA ALA A 157 -11.43 8.45 1.56
C ALA A 157 -10.16 9.22 1.17
N ALA A 158 -9.92 9.45 -0.13
CA ALA A 158 -8.79 10.24 -0.61
C ALA A 158 -8.75 11.64 -0.03
N LYS A 159 -9.91 12.31 -0.01
CA LYS A 159 -10.04 13.64 0.61
C LYS A 159 -9.73 13.58 2.10
N SER A 160 -10.25 12.58 2.81
CA SER A 160 -10.04 12.43 4.26
C SER A 160 -8.56 12.17 4.58
N LEU A 161 -7.91 11.25 3.85
CA LEU A 161 -6.47 10.98 3.97
C LEU A 161 -5.63 12.24 3.76
N PHE A 162 -5.92 13.02 2.72
CA PHE A 162 -5.22 14.27 2.45
C PHE A 162 -5.41 15.29 3.56
N VAL A 163 -6.65 15.52 3.99
CA VAL A 163 -6.98 16.50 5.04
C VAL A 163 -6.31 16.11 6.36
N GLN A 164 -6.38 14.83 6.76
CA GLN A 164 -5.75 14.35 7.98
C GLN A 164 -4.21 14.46 7.91
N SER A 165 -3.61 14.11 6.78
CA SER A 165 -2.17 14.26 6.60
C SER A 165 -1.73 15.72 6.75
N MET A 166 -2.45 16.66 6.14
CA MET A 166 -2.16 18.09 6.25
C MET A 166 -2.41 18.64 7.67
N ALA A 167 -3.44 18.17 8.35
CA ALA A 167 -3.81 18.64 9.67
C ALA A 167 -2.82 18.18 10.75
N LEU A 168 -2.42 16.93 10.72
CA LEU A 168 -1.64 16.25 11.77
C LEU A 168 -0.15 16.12 11.39
N GLY A 169 0.13 15.84 10.13
CA GLY A 169 1.48 15.53 9.67
C GLY A 169 2.33 16.73 9.28
N TRP A 170 1.73 17.88 8.97
CA TRP A 170 2.47 19.06 8.53
C TRP A 170 3.09 19.84 9.69
N ASP A 171 4.41 20.00 9.69
CA ASP A 171 5.14 20.86 10.63
C ASP A 171 4.90 22.34 10.30
N ARG A 172 4.12 23.01 11.12
CA ARG A 172 3.76 24.43 10.90
C ARG A 172 4.90 25.40 11.20
N GLU A 173 5.88 24.98 11.99
CA GLU A 173 7.01 25.83 12.37
C GLU A 173 8.15 25.78 11.35
N LYS A 174 8.49 24.57 10.89
CA LYS A 174 9.66 24.33 10.03
C LYS A 174 9.30 23.96 8.58
N GLY A 175 8.03 23.73 8.30
CA GLY A 175 7.57 23.20 7.02
C GLY A 175 7.90 21.72 6.83
N GLY A 176 7.28 21.09 5.83
CA GLY A 176 7.42 19.66 5.51
C GLY A 176 6.63 18.77 6.47
N PHE A 177 6.60 17.47 6.14
CA PHE A 177 5.88 16.49 6.95
C PHE A 177 6.80 15.86 8.00
N PHE A 178 6.24 15.55 9.15
CA PHE A 178 6.87 14.64 10.10
C PHE A 178 6.96 13.24 9.49
N TYR A 179 8.02 12.50 9.79
CA TYR A 179 8.16 11.15 9.26
C TYR A 179 7.08 10.23 9.83
N THR A 180 6.96 10.19 11.17
CA THR A 180 5.91 9.41 11.83
C THR A 180 5.19 10.21 12.90
N LEU A 181 3.95 9.81 13.16
CA LEU A 181 3.14 10.24 14.30
C LEU A 181 2.90 9.03 15.22
N ASP A 182 2.85 9.29 16.53
CA ASP A 182 2.38 8.30 17.49
C ASP A 182 0.85 8.13 17.44
N TRP A 183 0.31 7.21 18.26
CA TRP A 183 -1.13 6.95 18.28
C TRP A 183 -1.96 8.02 19.02
N HIS A 184 -1.31 9.08 19.52
CA HIS A 184 -1.93 10.28 20.09
C HIS A 184 -1.76 11.50 19.19
N ASP A 185 -1.37 11.30 17.93
CA ASP A 185 -1.14 12.34 16.92
C ASP A 185 0.06 13.27 17.20
N ASN A 186 0.93 12.90 18.13
CA ASN A 186 2.15 13.65 18.36
C ASN A 186 3.23 13.25 17.35
N PRO A 187 4.07 14.21 16.90
CA PRO A 187 5.25 13.87 16.12
C PRO A 187 6.18 12.92 16.91
N ASP A 188 6.43 11.74 16.36
CA ASP A 188 7.36 10.75 16.93
C ASP A 188 8.73 10.89 16.25
N LYS A 189 8.81 10.72 14.94
CA LYS A 189 10.02 10.99 14.18
C LYS A 189 9.88 12.27 13.38
N THR A 190 10.66 13.28 13.76
CA THR A 190 10.60 14.62 13.17
C THR A 190 11.48 14.81 11.95
N ALA A 191 12.20 13.78 11.51
CA ALA A 191 12.95 13.77 10.26
C ALA A 191 12.04 14.10 9.06
N LYS A 192 12.58 14.84 8.10
CA LYS A 192 11.83 15.25 6.88
C LYS A 192 12.24 14.33 5.74
N LEU A 193 11.60 13.20 5.63
CA LEU A 193 11.89 12.18 4.60
C LEU A 193 10.89 12.22 3.42
N TRP A 194 9.87 13.07 3.50
CA TRP A 194 8.82 13.27 2.49
C TRP A 194 8.90 14.65 1.85
#